data_335bb49ea452b33cd1e3f7162ad49e33
#
_entry.id   335bb49ea452b33cd1e3f7162ad49e33
#
_cell.length_a   1.000
_cell.length_b   1.000
_cell.length_c   1.000
_cell.angle_alpha   90.00
_cell.angle_beta   90.00
_cell.angle_gamma   90.00
#
_symmetry.space_group_name_H-M   'P 1'
#
loop_
_entity.id
_entity.type
_entity.pdbx_description
1 polymer ?
#
loop_
_entity_poly.entity_id
_entity_poly.type
_entity_poly.pdbx_seq_one_letter_code
_entity_poly.pdbx_strand_id
1 'polypeptide(L)'
;LKVAMDAGASRLVLCDTNGGTLPNEIFEITSEVVNRFGNIIGIHCHNDIGMAVANSIMAVEAGAIHIQGTFIGVGERCGNTNLSTLIPTIALKMRCKLRVNEHLQDLTSKARHIAEISNIQLEDSTPYIGKSAFAHKGGMHIDAICKIPESYEHIKPEMVGNKRRFLLSEVSGKSTVLQEIHKIFPNVKKDGDEVKKVTKRLKELEYEGYQFEGAEGTVELLIRKTIGKYKPFFKLNHFKTIGENPWNNDDFTSTALINITVDGKREMTAAEGDGPVNALDKALRKALEVFYPELKSVKLVDYKVRVLDSESTTGAKVRVLIESTDGNESWSTVGVSKDVIQASWIALVDSMEYKLIKDIERKAKAYF
;
A
#
# COMPACT_ATOMS: atom_id res chain seq x y z
N LEU A 1 16.19 -40.63 6.34
CA LEU A 1 17.12 -39.60 6.88
C LEU A 1 18.52 -40.19 7.08
N LYS A 2 18.70 -41.30 7.78
CA LYS A 2 20.04 -41.89 8.05
C LYS A 2 20.86 -42.13 6.79
N VAL A 3 20.28 -42.73 5.74
CA VAL A 3 20.97 -42.99 4.47
C VAL A 3 21.46 -41.69 3.81
N ALA A 4 20.66 -40.63 3.86
CA ALA A 4 21.06 -39.32 3.31
C ALA A 4 22.21 -38.69 4.11
N MET A 5 22.17 -38.82 5.45
CA MET A 5 23.25 -38.37 6.32
C MET A 5 24.54 -39.16 6.07
N ASP A 6 24.46 -40.48 5.98
CA ASP A 6 25.59 -41.36 5.70
C ASP A 6 26.21 -41.11 4.32
N ALA A 7 25.41 -40.63 3.36
CA ALA A 7 25.84 -40.17 2.04
C ALA A 7 26.42 -38.74 2.01
N GLY A 8 26.52 -38.06 3.17
CA GLY A 8 27.15 -36.75 3.27
C GLY A 8 26.22 -35.55 3.21
N ALA A 9 24.90 -35.73 3.36
CA ALA A 9 23.98 -34.59 3.43
C ALA A 9 24.29 -33.70 4.66
N SER A 10 24.51 -32.42 4.42
CA SER A 10 24.81 -31.43 5.47
C SER A 10 23.57 -30.90 6.18
N ARG A 11 22.40 -31.08 5.60
CA ARG A 11 21.08 -30.70 6.14
C ARG A 11 20.04 -31.75 5.76
N LEU A 12 19.13 -32.02 6.68
CA LEU A 12 17.99 -32.89 6.45
C LEU A 12 16.72 -32.08 6.70
N VAL A 13 15.93 -31.86 5.66
CA VAL A 13 14.73 -31.02 5.71
C VAL A 13 13.49 -31.90 5.76
N LEU A 14 12.69 -31.76 6.80
CA LEU A 14 11.35 -32.34 6.89
C LEU A 14 10.40 -31.52 6.03
N CYS A 15 9.61 -32.19 5.20
CA CYS A 15 8.68 -31.53 4.29
C CYS A 15 7.24 -31.87 4.64
N ASP A 16 6.48 -30.88 5.11
CA ASP A 16 5.01 -30.94 5.18
C ASP A 16 4.43 -30.63 3.80
N THR A 17 4.56 -31.58 2.88
CA THR A 17 4.23 -31.41 1.46
C THR A 17 2.74 -31.23 1.21
N ASN A 18 1.87 -31.86 2.00
CA ASN A 18 0.43 -31.68 1.87
C ASN A 18 -0.10 -30.44 2.60
N GLY A 19 0.71 -29.83 3.49
CA GLY A 19 0.39 -28.61 4.20
C GLY A 19 -0.75 -28.74 5.22
N GLY A 20 -1.05 -29.96 5.66
CA GLY A 20 -2.17 -30.26 6.55
C GLY A 20 -1.79 -30.68 7.97
N THR A 21 -0.50 -30.69 8.31
CA THR A 21 -0.03 -31.08 9.64
C THR A 21 -0.29 -29.97 10.66
N LEU A 22 -0.77 -30.34 11.85
CA LEU A 22 -1.00 -29.37 12.93
C LEU A 22 0.30 -28.96 13.63
N PRO A 23 0.36 -27.75 14.23
CA PRO A 23 1.58 -27.24 14.86
C PRO A 23 2.15 -28.13 15.97
N ASN A 24 1.30 -28.74 16.81
CA ASN A 24 1.74 -29.68 17.85
C ASN A 24 2.36 -30.95 17.25
N GLU A 25 1.81 -31.48 16.17
CA GLU A 25 2.37 -32.66 15.47
C GLU A 25 3.72 -32.32 14.83
N ILE A 26 3.88 -31.15 14.24
CA ILE A 26 5.17 -30.66 13.71
C ILE A 26 6.20 -30.60 14.85
N PHE A 27 5.83 -30.10 16.03
CA PHE A 27 6.72 -30.05 17.19
C PHE A 27 7.16 -31.45 17.62
N GLU A 28 6.24 -32.36 17.77
CA GLU A 28 6.50 -33.76 18.21
C GLU A 28 7.42 -34.48 17.21
N ILE A 29 7.06 -34.46 15.91
CA ILE A 29 7.85 -35.09 14.85
C ILE A 29 9.24 -34.48 14.76
N THR A 30 9.33 -33.15 14.77
CA THR A 30 10.62 -32.45 14.67
C THR A 30 11.50 -32.73 15.88
N SER A 31 10.93 -32.71 17.10
CA SER A 31 11.66 -33.03 18.33
C SER A 31 12.24 -34.45 18.31
N GLU A 32 11.46 -35.43 17.88
CA GLU A 32 11.95 -36.81 17.76
C GLU A 32 13.12 -36.90 16.77
N VAL A 33 12.97 -36.23 15.60
CA VAL A 33 14.01 -36.26 14.56
C VAL A 33 15.27 -35.50 15.00
N VAL A 34 15.12 -34.34 15.64
CA VAL A 34 16.27 -33.58 16.19
C VAL A 34 16.99 -34.40 17.27
N ASN A 35 16.27 -35.05 18.16
CA ASN A 35 16.86 -35.91 19.18
C ASN A 35 17.68 -37.06 18.58
N ARG A 36 17.27 -37.57 17.42
CA ARG A 36 17.92 -38.70 16.74
C ARG A 36 19.09 -38.28 15.84
N PHE A 37 19.00 -37.12 15.15
CA PHE A 37 19.94 -36.72 14.12
C PHE A 37 20.71 -35.43 14.46
N GLY A 38 20.37 -34.76 15.56
CA GLY A 38 21.07 -33.55 16.01
C GLY A 38 20.78 -32.27 15.20
N ASN A 39 21.67 -31.31 15.32
CA ASN A 39 21.51 -29.94 14.79
C ASN A 39 21.75 -29.82 13.27
N ILE A 40 21.15 -30.72 12.48
CA ILE A 40 21.19 -30.68 11.01
C ILE A 40 19.79 -30.62 10.40
N ILE A 41 18.76 -30.57 11.26
CA ILE A 41 17.36 -30.67 10.84
C ILE A 41 16.83 -29.30 10.40
N GLY A 42 16.09 -29.32 9.28
CA GLY A 42 15.33 -28.20 8.78
C GLY A 42 13.86 -28.56 8.56
N ILE A 43 13.07 -27.55 8.23
CA ILE A 43 11.64 -27.69 7.96
C ILE A 43 11.24 -26.94 6.69
N HIS A 44 10.32 -27.48 5.92
CA HIS A 44 9.67 -26.88 4.77
C HIS A 44 8.16 -27.16 4.85
N CYS A 45 7.34 -26.11 5.04
CA CYS A 45 5.91 -26.26 5.19
C CYS A 45 5.14 -25.60 4.06
N HIS A 46 4.13 -26.31 3.53
CA HIS A 46 3.05 -25.73 2.73
C HIS A 46 1.94 -25.15 3.60
N ASN A 47 1.09 -24.30 3.01
CA ASN A 47 0.16 -23.44 3.75
C ASN A 47 -1.33 -23.81 3.53
N ASP A 48 -1.62 -25.06 3.20
CA ASP A 48 -2.95 -25.50 2.76
C ASP A 48 -4.04 -25.32 3.83
N ILE A 49 -3.69 -25.43 5.11
CA ILE A 49 -4.60 -25.12 6.23
C ILE A 49 -4.28 -23.78 6.90
N GLY A 50 -3.42 -22.92 6.31
CA GLY A 50 -3.06 -21.61 6.85
C GLY A 50 -2.07 -21.67 8.02
N MET A 51 -1.39 -22.79 8.28
CA MET A 51 -0.54 -22.99 9.47
C MET A 51 0.97 -22.99 9.18
N ALA A 52 1.42 -22.77 7.94
CA ALA A 52 2.84 -22.93 7.58
C ALA A 52 3.79 -22.08 8.43
N VAL A 53 3.43 -20.83 8.78
CA VAL A 53 4.24 -19.97 9.65
C VAL A 53 4.27 -20.54 11.08
N ALA A 54 3.12 -20.95 11.62
CA ALA A 54 3.03 -21.55 12.94
C ALA A 54 3.83 -22.86 13.01
N ASN A 55 3.70 -23.72 12.00
CA ASN A 55 4.43 -24.97 11.87
C ASN A 55 5.96 -24.73 11.84
N SER A 56 6.41 -23.72 11.10
CA SER A 56 7.83 -23.37 11.05
C SER A 56 8.35 -22.85 12.39
N ILE A 57 7.54 -22.09 13.14
CA ILE A 57 7.86 -21.65 14.51
C ILE A 57 8.00 -22.86 15.45
N MET A 58 7.05 -23.78 15.42
CA MET A 58 7.05 -24.98 16.25
C MET A 58 8.26 -25.87 15.94
N ALA A 59 8.65 -25.97 14.67
CA ALA A 59 9.86 -26.70 14.29
C ALA A 59 11.13 -26.05 14.84
N VAL A 60 11.22 -24.71 14.89
CA VAL A 60 12.35 -24.00 15.53
C VAL A 60 12.39 -24.26 17.03
N GLU A 61 11.23 -24.21 17.71
CA GLU A 61 11.14 -24.54 19.14
C GLU A 61 11.52 -26.00 19.43
N ALA A 62 11.24 -26.90 18.49
CA ALA A 62 11.65 -28.29 18.55
C ALA A 62 13.15 -28.54 18.22
N GLY A 63 13.90 -27.48 17.86
CA GLY A 63 15.33 -27.55 17.60
C GLY A 63 15.75 -27.57 16.13
N ALA A 64 14.84 -27.34 15.18
CA ALA A 64 15.21 -27.14 13.77
C ALA A 64 16.05 -25.86 13.61
N ILE A 65 17.14 -25.96 12.85
CA ILE A 65 18.09 -24.86 12.64
C ILE A 65 18.03 -24.28 11.21
N HIS A 66 17.22 -24.83 10.36
CA HIS A 66 17.06 -24.41 8.98
C HIS A 66 15.58 -24.37 8.60
N ILE A 67 15.15 -23.30 7.99
CA ILE A 67 13.77 -23.14 7.51
C ILE A 67 13.81 -22.77 6.04
N GLN A 68 12.94 -23.41 5.27
CA GLN A 68 12.66 -23.03 3.90
C GLN A 68 11.28 -22.41 3.79
N GLY A 69 11.20 -21.35 3.02
CA GLY A 69 9.97 -20.62 2.75
C GLY A 69 10.18 -19.63 1.61
N THR A 70 9.19 -18.83 1.32
CA THR A 70 9.23 -17.83 0.25
C THR A 70 8.81 -16.46 0.77
N PHE A 71 9.38 -15.38 0.21
CA PHE A 71 8.86 -14.04 0.46
C PHE A 71 7.41 -13.97 -0.03
N ILE A 72 6.58 -13.24 0.73
CA ILE A 72 5.13 -13.11 0.49
C ILE A 72 4.35 -14.43 0.44
N GLY A 73 4.98 -15.56 0.75
CA GLY A 73 4.32 -16.86 0.87
C GLY A 73 3.98 -17.56 -0.43
N VAL A 74 4.55 -17.13 -1.56
CA VAL A 74 4.28 -17.77 -2.87
C VAL A 74 4.69 -19.23 -2.89
N GLY A 75 3.97 -20.05 -3.64
CA GLY A 75 4.24 -21.48 -3.78
C GLY A 75 3.04 -22.21 -4.37
N GLU A 76 3.14 -23.52 -4.48
CA GLU A 76 2.04 -24.35 -4.99
C GLU A 76 0.81 -24.29 -4.08
N ARG A 77 -0.37 -24.37 -4.67
CA ARG A 77 -1.70 -24.35 -4.04
C ARG A 77 -1.90 -23.10 -3.18
N CYS A 78 -1.84 -23.25 -1.83
CA CYS A 78 -1.99 -22.14 -0.88
C CYS A 78 -0.65 -21.49 -0.48
N GLY A 79 0.45 -21.88 -1.14
CA GLY A 79 1.79 -21.32 -0.92
C GLY A 79 2.62 -22.06 0.11
N ASN A 80 3.73 -21.44 0.47
CA ASN A 80 4.71 -21.91 1.43
C ASN A 80 4.74 -21.02 2.68
N THR A 81 5.58 -21.37 3.65
CA THR A 81 5.87 -20.49 4.79
C THR A 81 6.24 -19.09 4.31
N ASN A 82 5.44 -18.09 4.70
CA ASN A 82 5.68 -16.69 4.36
C ASN A 82 6.86 -16.13 5.17
N LEU A 83 8.01 -15.99 4.54
CA LEU A 83 9.22 -15.45 5.18
C LEU A 83 9.05 -13.98 5.60
N SER A 84 8.20 -13.21 4.93
CA SER A 84 7.91 -11.83 5.33
C SER A 84 7.19 -11.73 6.68
N THR A 85 6.51 -12.80 7.10
CA THR A 85 5.88 -12.93 8.42
C THR A 85 6.80 -13.67 9.39
N LEU A 86 7.46 -14.73 8.95
CA LEU A 86 8.27 -15.59 9.81
C LEU A 86 9.53 -14.88 10.32
N ILE A 87 10.28 -14.21 9.44
CA ILE A 87 11.55 -13.56 9.80
C ILE A 87 11.36 -12.56 10.96
N PRO A 88 10.45 -11.56 10.88
CA PRO A 88 10.26 -10.64 12.00
C PRO A 88 9.70 -11.32 13.24
N THR A 89 8.90 -12.39 13.10
CA THR A 89 8.39 -13.15 14.25
C THR A 89 9.54 -13.82 15.01
N ILE A 90 10.41 -14.55 14.32
CA ILE A 90 11.57 -15.22 14.94
C ILE A 90 12.53 -14.20 15.56
N ALA A 91 12.82 -13.10 14.83
CA ALA A 91 13.77 -12.11 15.28
C ALA A 91 13.24 -11.30 16.49
N LEU A 92 11.99 -10.81 16.43
CA LEU A 92 11.45 -9.85 17.40
C LEU A 92 10.68 -10.49 18.54
N LYS A 93 9.99 -11.64 18.31
CA LYS A 93 9.18 -12.32 19.34
C LYS A 93 9.95 -13.46 20.00
N MET A 94 10.63 -14.30 19.21
CA MET A 94 11.45 -15.38 19.75
C MET A 94 12.88 -14.91 20.13
N ARG A 95 13.27 -13.69 19.73
CA ARG A 95 14.58 -13.08 20.00
C ARG A 95 15.77 -13.91 19.49
N CYS A 96 15.56 -14.66 18.41
CA CYS A 96 16.62 -15.42 17.76
C CYS A 96 17.55 -14.48 16.98
N LYS A 97 18.84 -14.78 16.99
CA LYS A 97 19.83 -14.05 16.19
C LYS A 97 19.80 -14.56 14.75
N LEU A 98 19.35 -13.73 13.83
CA LEU A 98 19.38 -13.98 12.41
C LEU A 98 20.39 -13.03 11.74
N ARG A 99 21.00 -13.44 10.64
CA ARG A 99 21.89 -12.56 9.85
C ARG A 99 21.18 -11.30 9.33
N VAL A 100 19.86 -11.39 9.13
CA VAL A 100 19.03 -10.30 8.60
C VAL A 100 18.51 -9.34 9.67
N ASN A 101 18.85 -9.49 10.94
CA ASN A 101 18.33 -8.62 12.00
C ASN A 101 18.67 -7.13 11.78
N GLU A 102 19.84 -6.83 11.22
CA GLU A 102 20.28 -5.46 10.92
C GLU A 102 19.52 -4.84 9.73
N HIS A 103 18.80 -5.67 8.95
CA HIS A 103 18.08 -5.28 7.75
C HIS A 103 16.55 -5.43 7.87
N LEU A 104 16.03 -5.66 9.08
CA LEU A 104 14.57 -5.82 9.27
C LEU A 104 13.78 -4.58 8.83
N GLN A 105 14.36 -3.41 8.95
CA GLN A 105 13.77 -2.14 8.48
C GLN A 105 13.57 -2.09 6.95
N ASP A 106 14.22 -2.96 6.18
CA ASP A 106 14.05 -3.05 4.74
C ASP A 106 12.96 -4.04 4.32
N LEU A 107 12.41 -4.82 5.28
CA LEU A 107 11.51 -5.94 5.02
C LEU A 107 10.31 -5.54 4.16
N THR A 108 9.62 -4.46 4.54
CA THR A 108 8.43 -4.00 3.82
C THR A 108 8.76 -3.56 2.39
N SER A 109 9.84 -2.83 2.20
CA SER A 109 10.26 -2.37 0.86
C SER A 109 10.69 -3.53 -0.03
N LYS A 110 11.43 -4.50 0.51
CA LYS A 110 11.85 -5.69 -0.24
C LYS A 110 10.68 -6.60 -0.60
N ALA A 111 9.74 -6.81 0.33
CA ALA A 111 8.54 -7.59 0.04
C ALA A 111 7.68 -6.96 -1.07
N ARG A 112 7.51 -5.65 -1.05
CA ARG A 112 6.80 -4.91 -2.11
C ARG A 112 7.52 -5.01 -3.45
N HIS A 113 8.84 -4.85 -3.45
CA HIS A 113 9.64 -5.00 -4.67
C HIS A 113 9.52 -6.40 -5.27
N ILE A 114 9.58 -7.45 -4.44
CA ILE A 114 9.39 -8.84 -4.88
C ILE A 114 7.98 -9.04 -5.45
N ALA A 115 6.94 -8.51 -4.80
CA ALA A 115 5.58 -8.58 -5.30
C ALA A 115 5.44 -7.89 -6.68
N GLU A 116 6.05 -6.71 -6.84
CA GLU A 116 6.05 -5.94 -8.08
C GLU A 116 6.72 -6.70 -9.23
N ILE A 117 7.96 -7.18 -9.06
CA ILE A 117 8.68 -7.90 -10.12
C ILE A 117 8.05 -9.25 -10.47
N SER A 118 7.34 -9.85 -9.49
CA SER A 118 6.60 -11.11 -9.69
C SER A 118 5.20 -10.89 -10.25
N ASN A 119 4.78 -9.66 -10.46
CA ASN A 119 3.42 -9.26 -10.85
C ASN A 119 2.34 -9.86 -9.92
N ILE A 120 2.61 -9.89 -8.62
CA ILE A 120 1.70 -10.41 -7.58
C ILE A 120 1.21 -9.22 -6.75
N GLN A 121 -0.10 -9.10 -6.61
CA GLN A 121 -0.67 -8.10 -5.72
C GLN A 121 -0.45 -8.49 -4.26
N LEU A 122 0.26 -7.64 -3.51
CA LEU A 122 0.43 -7.83 -2.08
C LEU A 122 -0.86 -7.45 -1.35
N GLU A 123 -1.41 -8.39 -0.59
CA GLU A 123 -2.60 -8.14 0.23
C GLU A 123 -2.33 -7.09 1.31
N ASP A 124 -3.22 -6.10 1.41
CA ASP A 124 -3.09 -5.03 2.41
C ASP A 124 -3.09 -5.54 3.85
N SER A 125 -3.72 -6.69 4.12
CA SER A 125 -3.78 -7.36 5.42
C SER A 125 -2.58 -8.23 5.75
N THR A 126 -1.59 -8.34 4.86
CA THR A 126 -0.41 -9.19 5.10
C THR A 126 0.31 -8.76 6.39
N PRO A 127 0.53 -9.68 7.36
CA PRO A 127 1.19 -9.34 8.62
C PRO A 127 2.53 -8.65 8.40
N TYR A 128 2.85 -7.66 9.24
CA TYR A 128 4.04 -6.81 9.25
C TYR A 128 4.20 -5.86 8.05
N ILE A 129 3.96 -6.31 6.81
CA ILE A 129 4.34 -5.59 5.59
C ILE A 129 3.18 -4.95 4.84
N GLY A 130 1.96 -5.43 5.08
CA GLY A 130 0.74 -4.92 4.44
C GLY A 130 0.43 -3.48 4.83
N LYS A 131 -0.32 -2.77 3.99
CA LYS A 131 -0.73 -1.38 4.25
C LYS A 131 -1.61 -1.26 5.49
N SER A 132 -2.42 -2.30 5.79
CA SER A 132 -3.33 -2.35 6.93
C SER A 132 -2.71 -2.93 8.21
N ALA A 133 -1.49 -3.48 8.16
CA ALA A 133 -0.86 -4.17 9.29
C ALA A 133 -0.73 -3.27 10.55
N PHE A 134 -0.58 -1.95 10.36
CA PHE A 134 -0.50 -0.94 11.42
C PHE A 134 -1.48 0.21 11.15
N ALA A 135 -2.65 -0.11 10.60
CA ALA A 135 -3.70 0.86 10.31
C ALA A 135 -4.81 0.79 11.38
N HIS A 136 -5.22 1.94 11.89
CA HIS A 136 -6.20 2.05 12.96
C HIS A 136 -7.36 2.96 12.55
N LYS A 137 -8.59 2.45 12.65
CA LYS A 137 -9.82 3.14 12.24
C LYS A 137 -10.68 3.59 13.42
N GLY A 138 -10.78 2.76 14.47
CA GLY A 138 -11.62 3.03 15.63
C GLY A 138 -11.09 4.19 16.48
N GLY A 139 -11.93 5.18 16.78
CA GLY A 139 -11.52 6.37 17.54
C GLY A 139 -10.92 6.05 18.93
N MET A 140 -11.43 5.02 19.64
CA MET A 140 -10.86 4.56 20.91
C MET A 140 -9.48 3.94 20.73
N HIS A 141 -9.27 3.16 19.66
CA HIS A 141 -7.97 2.58 19.34
C HIS A 141 -6.94 3.67 19.05
N ILE A 142 -7.33 4.67 18.25
CA ILE A 142 -6.48 5.80 17.90
C ILE A 142 -6.09 6.60 19.13
N ASP A 143 -7.05 6.91 20.03
CA ASP A 143 -6.78 7.62 21.28
C ASP A 143 -5.84 6.84 22.21
N ALA A 144 -6.04 5.52 22.33
CA ALA A 144 -5.17 4.66 23.13
C ALA A 144 -3.74 4.58 22.57
N ILE A 145 -3.59 4.39 21.26
CA ILE A 145 -2.28 4.35 20.58
C ILE A 145 -1.52 5.67 20.73
N CYS A 146 -2.22 6.80 20.69
CA CYS A 146 -1.58 8.10 20.90
C CYS A 146 -1.04 8.28 22.32
N LYS A 147 -1.62 7.57 23.30
CA LYS A 147 -1.17 7.58 24.70
C LYS A 147 -0.13 6.50 24.96
N ILE A 148 -0.42 5.27 24.54
CA ILE A 148 0.42 4.07 24.75
C ILE A 148 0.35 3.22 23.47
N PRO A 149 1.28 3.40 22.53
CA PRO A 149 1.30 2.64 21.27
C PRO A 149 1.23 1.12 21.46
N GLU A 150 1.93 0.61 22.47
CA GLU A 150 2.03 -0.82 22.78
C GLU A 150 0.68 -1.46 23.15
N SER A 151 -0.36 -0.65 23.43
CA SER A 151 -1.70 -1.16 23.74
C SER A 151 -2.38 -1.85 22.57
N TYR A 152 -2.03 -1.48 21.33
CA TYR A 152 -2.61 -2.04 20.10
C TYR A 152 -1.58 -2.41 19.03
N GLU A 153 -0.31 -2.07 19.22
CA GLU A 153 0.76 -2.42 18.29
C GLU A 153 1.74 -3.37 18.98
N HIS A 154 1.87 -4.55 18.44
CA HIS A 154 2.71 -5.60 19.00
C HIS A 154 4.21 -5.37 18.78
N ILE A 155 4.58 -4.45 17.90
CA ILE A 155 5.93 -3.90 17.64
C ILE A 155 5.79 -2.46 17.13
N LYS A 156 6.89 -1.71 17.12
CA LYS A 156 6.96 -0.44 16.40
C LYS A 156 7.00 -0.71 14.89
N PRO A 157 6.13 -0.10 14.07
CA PRO A 157 6.07 -0.35 12.62
C PRO A 157 7.40 -0.14 11.89
N GLU A 158 8.18 0.85 12.34
CA GLU A 158 9.46 1.22 11.74
C GLU A 158 10.51 0.10 11.83
N MET A 159 10.37 -0.80 12.79
CA MET A 159 11.29 -1.95 12.93
C MET A 159 11.26 -2.88 11.71
N VAL A 160 10.17 -2.88 10.98
CA VAL A 160 9.98 -3.67 9.73
C VAL A 160 9.81 -2.80 8.49
N GLY A 161 10.14 -1.50 8.59
CA GLY A 161 10.03 -0.53 7.51
C GLY A 161 8.60 -0.19 7.10
N ASN A 162 7.62 -0.45 7.97
CA ASN A 162 6.23 -0.05 7.78
C ASN A 162 5.95 1.25 8.55
N LYS A 163 4.72 1.78 8.41
CA LYS A 163 4.31 3.05 9.03
C LYS A 163 2.95 2.87 9.69
N ARG A 164 2.75 3.53 10.84
CA ARG A 164 1.43 3.67 11.46
C ARG A 164 0.55 4.53 10.58
N ARG A 165 -0.72 4.11 10.43
CA ARG A 165 -1.74 4.83 9.66
C ARG A 165 -3.00 5.00 10.48
N PHE A 166 -3.57 6.19 10.44
CA PHE A 166 -4.91 6.44 10.98
C PHE A 166 -5.86 6.59 9.81
N LEU A 167 -6.85 5.70 9.77
CA LEU A 167 -7.81 5.68 8.67
C LEU A 167 -8.98 6.60 9.01
N LEU A 168 -9.22 7.58 8.15
CA LEU A 168 -10.38 8.43 8.24
C LEU A 168 -11.61 7.69 7.71
N SER A 169 -12.72 7.80 8.42
CA SER A 169 -14.02 7.27 8.02
C SER A 169 -15.15 8.10 8.62
N GLU A 170 -16.37 7.88 8.16
CA GLU A 170 -17.59 8.54 8.66
C GLU A 170 -17.76 8.50 10.20
N VAL A 171 -17.23 7.45 10.84
CA VAL A 171 -17.22 7.31 12.30
C VAL A 171 -15.98 7.93 12.96
N SER A 172 -15.09 8.56 12.19
CA SER A 172 -13.91 9.19 12.76
C SER A 172 -14.26 10.38 13.61
N GLY A 173 -13.84 10.35 14.86
CA GLY A 173 -14.03 11.45 15.80
C GLY A 173 -13.15 12.65 15.47
N LYS A 174 -13.45 13.82 16.08
CA LYS A 174 -12.64 15.06 15.95
C LYS A 174 -11.15 14.84 16.24
N SER A 175 -10.80 13.89 17.11
CA SER A 175 -9.40 13.56 17.46
C SER A 175 -8.64 12.98 16.28
N THR A 176 -9.26 12.10 15.51
CA THR A 176 -8.64 11.49 14.31
C THR A 176 -8.41 12.54 13.22
N VAL A 177 -9.41 13.38 12.95
CA VAL A 177 -9.30 14.48 11.98
C VAL A 177 -8.20 15.46 12.41
N LEU A 178 -8.15 15.80 13.71
CA LEU A 178 -7.11 16.68 14.26
C LEU A 178 -5.70 16.10 14.04
N GLN A 179 -5.52 14.80 14.21
CA GLN A 179 -4.20 14.16 14.00
C GLN A 179 -3.75 14.24 12.54
N GLU A 180 -4.67 14.02 11.60
CA GLU A 180 -4.35 14.21 10.17
C GLU A 180 -4.02 15.69 9.87
N ILE A 181 -4.75 16.62 10.45
CA ILE A 181 -4.44 18.06 10.36
C ILE A 181 -3.05 18.35 10.95
N HIS A 182 -2.72 17.78 12.12
CA HIS A 182 -1.42 18.03 12.78
C HIS A 182 -0.21 17.51 12.02
N LYS A 183 -0.36 16.50 11.17
CA LYS A 183 0.73 16.07 10.27
C LYS A 183 1.16 17.19 9.31
N ILE A 184 0.23 18.08 8.98
CA ILE A 184 0.43 19.16 8.00
C ILE A 184 0.56 20.51 8.69
N PHE A 185 -0.27 20.77 9.70
CA PHE A 185 -0.40 22.00 10.46
C PHE A 185 -0.38 21.73 11.97
N PRO A 186 0.80 21.56 12.59
CA PRO A 186 0.93 21.17 14.01
C PRO A 186 0.28 22.13 15.03
N ASN A 187 0.10 23.41 14.64
CA ASN A 187 -0.37 24.46 15.54
C ASN A 187 -1.90 24.62 15.57
N VAL A 188 -2.68 23.80 14.87
CA VAL A 188 -4.14 23.88 14.84
C VAL A 188 -4.70 23.38 16.17
N LYS A 189 -5.60 24.14 16.80
CA LYS A 189 -6.22 23.77 18.09
C LYS A 189 -7.35 22.76 17.89
N LYS A 190 -7.51 21.84 18.85
CA LYS A 190 -8.51 20.75 18.81
C LYS A 190 -9.94 21.23 18.58
N ASP A 191 -10.32 22.33 19.21
CA ASP A 191 -11.68 22.91 19.12
C ASP A 191 -11.74 24.08 18.12
N GLY A 192 -10.70 24.24 17.28
CA GLY A 192 -10.61 25.27 16.26
C GLY A 192 -11.67 25.11 15.17
N ASP A 193 -12.00 26.21 14.51
CA ASP A 193 -12.97 26.20 13.40
C ASP A 193 -12.44 25.43 12.18
N GLU A 194 -11.13 25.31 12.03
CA GLU A 194 -10.48 24.53 11.00
C GLU A 194 -10.85 23.05 11.11
N VAL A 195 -10.79 22.48 12.33
CA VAL A 195 -11.15 21.08 12.58
C VAL A 195 -12.62 20.83 12.25
N LYS A 196 -13.51 21.76 12.65
CA LYS A 196 -14.96 21.66 12.35
C LYS A 196 -15.21 21.69 10.84
N LYS A 197 -14.57 22.63 10.11
CA LYS A 197 -14.69 22.77 8.66
C LYS A 197 -14.22 21.53 7.92
N VAL A 198 -13.03 21.02 8.27
CA VAL A 198 -12.47 19.81 7.67
C VAL A 198 -13.37 18.61 7.97
N THR A 199 -13.81 18.42 9.21
CA THR A 199 -14.72 17.32 9.59
C THR A 199 -16.04 17.37 8.83
N LYS A 200 -16.61 18.57 8.66
CA LYS A 200 -17.84 18.76 7.89
C LYS A 200 -17.62 18.38 6.43
N ARG A 201 -16.53 18.88 5.82
CA ARG A 201 -16.24 18.63 4.42
C ARG A 201 -15.95 17.16 4.12
N LEU A 202 -15.25 16.46 5.03
CA LEU A 202 -15.04 15.01 4.93
C LEU A 202 -16.38 14.27 4.86
N LYS A 203 -17.31 14.56 5.78
CA LYS A 203 -18.63 13.90 5.81
C LYS A 203 -19.46 14.19 4.55
N GLU A 204 -19.44 15.42 4.05
CA GLU A 204 -20.13 15.77 2.80
C GLU A 204 -19.61 14.92 1.64
N LEU A 205 -18.30 14.79 1.50
CA LEU A 205 -17.68 14.00 0.42
C LEU A 205 -17.93 12.50 0.60
N GLU A 206 -17.91 11.98 1.85
CA GLU A 206 -18.27 10.59 2.11
C GLU A 206 -19.72 10.29 1.69
N TYR A 207 -20.64 11.20 1.95
CA TYR A 207 -22.02 11.10 1.46
C TYR A 207 -22.10 11.16 -0.07
N GLU A 208 -21.19 11.88 -0.72
CA GLU A 208 -21.06 11.90 -2.18
C GLU A 208 -20.48 10.60 -2.75
N GLY A 209 -19.92 9.72 -1.91
CA GLY A 209 -19.37 8.41 -2.27
C GLY A 209 -17.84 8.31 -2.17
N TYR A 210 -17.16 9.34 -1.67
CA TYR A 210 -15.73 9.24 -1.39
C TYR A 210 -15.46 8.24 -0.26
N GLN A 211 -14.31 7.59 -0.32
CA GLN A 211 -13.77 6.78 0.75
C GLN A 211 -12.30 7.19 0.90
N PHE A 212 -11.96 7.69 2.07
CA PHE A 212 -10.63 8.25 2.32
C PHE A 212 -9.65 7.21 2.88
N GLU A 213 -10.14 6.00 3.15
CA GLU A 213 -9.32 4.87 3.55
C GLU A 213 -8.33 4.52 2.45
N GLY A 214 -7.03 4.72 2.70
CA GLY A 214 -5.98 4.50 1.72
C GLY A 214 -5.88 5.58 0.63
N ALA A 215 -6.43 6.78 0.83
CA ALA A 215 -6.36 7.90 -0.09
C ALA A 215 -5.70 9.13 0.57
N GLU A 216 -4.53 8.93 1.17
CA GLU A 216 -3.81 9.93 1.96
C GLU A 216 -3.48 11.21 1.19
N GLY A 217 -3.21 11.10 -0.11
CA GLY A 217 -2.95 12.26 -0.97
C GLY A 217 -4.18 13.16 -1.09
N THR A 218 -5.36 12.59 -1.35
CA THR A 218 -6.61 13.37 -1.41
C THR A 218 -6.98 13.95 -0.04
N VAL A 219 -6.76 13.22 1.06
CA VAL A 219 -7.02 13.73 2.43
C VAL A 219 -6.17 14.97 2.70
N GLU A 220 -4.87 14.91 2.41
CA GLU A 220 -3.98 16.05 2.63
C GLU A 220 -4.38 17.26 1.79
N LEU A 221 -4.68 17.06 0.51
CA LEU A 221 -5.16 18.14 -0.36
C LEU A 221 -6.49 18.73 0.12
N LEU A 222 -7.42 17.88 0.58
CA LEU A 222 -8.69 18.32 1.16
C LEU A 222 -8.48 19.20 2.38
N ILE A 223 -7.59 18.80 3.30
CA ILE A 223 -7.25 19.60 4.49
C ILE A 223 -6.69 20.96 4.07
N ARG A 224 -5.73 21.01 3.15
CA ARG A 224 -5.11 22.24 2.66
C ARG A 224 -6.13 23.16 1.97
N LYS A 225 -6.96 22.61 1.09
CA LYS A 225 -8.04 23.32 0.40
C LYS A 225 -9.06 23.89 1.40
N THR A 226 -9.45 23.13 2.41
CA THR A 226 -10.45 23.55 3.40
C THR A 226 -9.95 24.61 4.38
N ILE A 227 -8.68 24.52 4.79
CA ILE A 227 -8.03 25.52 5.68
C ILE A 227 -7.63 26.79 4.92
N GLY A 228 -7.70 26.79 3.58
CA GLY A 228 -7.35 27.94 2.75
C GLY A 228 -5.84 28.13 2.55
N LYS A 229 -5.02 27.10 2.81
CA LYS A 229 -3.57 27.08 2.59
C LYS A 229 -3.19 26.24 1.37
N TYR A 230 -3.93 26.44 0.29
CA TYR A 230 -3.73 25.74 -0.97
C TYR A 230 -3.82 26.71 -2.15
N LYS A 231 -2.85 26.59 -3.06
CA LYS A 231 -2.84 27.26 -4.36
C LYS A 231 -2.74 26.18 -5.44
N PRO A 232 -3.68 26.13 -6.40
CA PRO A 232 -3.59 25.18 -7.49
C PRO A 232 -2.32 25.42 -8.32
N PHE A 233 -1.66 24.35 -8.75
CA PHE A 233 -0.46 24.46 -9.59
C PHE A 233 -0.81 24.75 -11.04
N PHE A 234 -2.00 24.37 -11.45
CA PHE A 234 -2.50 24.64 -12.81
C PHE A 234 -4.03 24.77 -12.81
N LYS A 235 -4.56 25.31 -13.88
CA LYS A 235 -5.99 25.40 -14.15
C LYS A 235 -6.28 24.56 -15.39
N LEU A 236 -7.23 23.62 -15.28
CA LEU A 236 -7.80 22.94 -16.43
C LEU A 236 -8.70 23.94 -17.21
N ASN A 237 -8.44 24.09 -18.49
CA ASN A 237 -9.36 24.80 -19.39
C ASN A 237 -10.39 23.82 -19.98
N HIS A 238 -9.93 22.72 -20.58
CA HIS A 238 -10.74 21.58 -20.99
C HIS A 238 -9.87 20.36 -21.29
N PHE A 239 -10.49 19.18 -21.29
CA PHE A 239 -9.94 18.00 -21.93
C PHE A 239 -10.98 17.34 -22.84
N LYS A 240 -10.51 16.49 -23.75
CA LYS A 240 -11.33 15.61 -24.60
C LYS A 240 -10.65 14.26 -24.67
N THR A 241 -11.46 13.19 -24.67
CA THR A 241 -11.02 11.84 -24.96
C THR A 241 -11.80 11.30 -26.14
N ILE A 242 -11.12 10.67 -27.09
CA ILE A 242 -11.71 10.08 -28.29
C ILE A 242 -11.28 8.62 -28.31
N GLY A 243 -12.23 7.70 -28.28
CA GLY A 243 -11.96 6.28 -28.46
C GLY A 243 -12.07 5.94 -29.94
N GLU A 244 -11.12 5.21 -30.44
CA GLU A 244 -11.09 4.72 -31.82
C GLU A 244 -11.16 3.20 -31.81
N ASN A 245 -12.10 2.65 -32.60
CA ASN A 245 -12.21 1.22 -32.84
C ASN A 245 -11.91 0.98 -34.31
N PRO A 246 -10.65 0.66 -34.68
CA PRO A 246 -10.27 0.51 -36.05
C PRO A 246 -10.96 -0.69 -36.71
N TRP A 247 -11.39 -0.51 -37.97
CA TRP A 247 -12.13 -1.52 -38.74
C TRP A 247 -11.34 -2.83 -38.99
N ASN A 248 -10.00 -2.78 -38.89
CA ASN A 248 -9.08 -3.85 -39.34
C ASN A 248 -8.56 -4.75 -38.21
N ASN A 249 -9.26 -4.99 -37.12
CA ASN A 249 -8.79 -5.79 -35.98
C ASN A 249 -7.50 -5.27 -35.28
N ASP A 250 -7.14 -4.03 -35.50
CA ASP A 250 -6.11 -3.39 -34.70
C ASP A 250 -6.65 -3.13 -33.28
N ASP A 251 -5.76 -3.05 -32.30
CA ASP A 251 -6.14 -2.84 -30.91
C ASP A 251 -6.92 -1.51 -30.75
N PHE A 252 -7.93 -1.51 -29.87
CA PHE A 252 -8.64 -0.31 -29.51
C PHE A 252 -7.69 0.71 -28.91
N THR A 253 -7.66 1.93 -29.48
CA THR A 253 -6.84 3.03 -29.00
C THR A 253 -7.70 4.22 -28.58
N SER A 254 -7.15 5.07 -27.75
CA SER A 254 -7.78 6.32 -27.35
C SER A 254 -6.80 7.47 -27.47
N THR A 255 -7.29 8.61 -27.94
CA THR A 255 -6.56 9.87 -27.95
C THR A 255 -7.14 10.79 -26.89
N ALA A 256 -6.29 11.42 -26.07
CA ALA A 256 -6.68 12.50 -25.17
C ALA A 256 -6.02 13.82 -25.59
N LEU A 257 -6.80 14.90 -25.54
CA LEU A 257 -6.32 16.26 -25.73
C LEU A 257 -6.58 17.04 -24.44
N ILE A 258 -5.56 17.69 -23.90
CA ILE A 258 -5.63 18.50 -22.68
C ILE A 258 -5.19 19.91 -22.97
N ASN A 259 -5.89 20.87 -22.37
CA ASN A 259 -5.56 22.28 -22.39
C ASN A 259 -5.55 22.78 -20.93
N ILE A 260 -4.37 23.22 -20.46
CA ILE A 260 -4.18 23.76 -19.12
C ILE A 260 -3.57 25.15 -19.18
N THR A 261 -3.61 25.85 -18.04
CA THR A 261 -2.91 27.11 -17.83
C THR A 261 -2.09 27.02 -16.55
N VAL A 262 -0.79 27.31 -16.63
CA VAL A 262 0.16 27.37 -15.51
C VAL A 262 0.74 28.76 -15.45
N ASP A 263 0.56 29.49 -14.35
CA ASP A 263 1.05 30.86 -14.15
C ASP A 263 0.79 31.80 -15.36
N GLY A 264 -0.41 31.70 -15.91
CA GLY A 264 -0.85 32.51 -17.08
C GLY A 264 -0.41 31.98 -18.45
N LYS A 265 0.48 31.00 -18.50
CA LYS A 265 0.92 30.35 -19.75
C LYS A 265 0.00 29.17 -20.08
N ARG A 266 -0.49 29.16 -21.32
CA ARG A 266 -1.37 28.11 -21.83
C ARG A 266 -0.54 27.01 -22.48
N GLU A 267 -0.86 25.76 -22.14
CA GLU A 267 -0.26 24.55 -22.73
C GLU A 267 -1.37 23.64 -23.25
N MET A 268 -1.20 23.12 -24.44
CA MET A 268 -2.12 22.18 -25.06
C MET A 268 -1.36 21.02 -25.63
N THR A 269 -1.69 19.83 -25.16
CA THR A 269 -1.02 18.57 -25.55
C THR A 269 -2.03 17.51 -25.94
N ALA A 270 -1.58 16.57 -26.74
CA ALA A 270 -2.31 15.35 -27.05
C ALA A 270 -1.40 14.12 -26.82
N ALA A 271 -2.03 13.00 -26.48
CA ALA A 271 -1.37 11.71 -26.36
C ALA A 271 -2.32 10.57 -26.70
N GLU A 272 -1.74 9.48 -27.20
CA GLU A 272 -2.42 8.22 -27.43
C GLU A 272 -2.16 7.24 -26.29
N GLY A 273 -3.13 6.36 -26.03
CA GLY A 273 -3.05 5.33 -25.00
C GLY A 273 -3.95 4.15 -25.32
N ASP A 274 -3.73 3.05 -24.59
CA ASP A 274 -4.45 1.79 -24.71
C ASP A 274 -5.92 1.90 -24.26
N GLY A 275 -6.30 3.05 -23.72
CA GLY A 275 -7.65 3.41 -23.30
C GLY A 275 -7.72 4.88 -22.86
N PRO A 276 -8.95 5.40 -22.64
CA PRO A 276 -9.16 6.84 -22.43
C PRO A 276 -8.44 7.39 -21.19
N VAL A 277 -8.33 6.61 -20.12
CA VAL A 277 -7.64 7.06 -18.89
C VAL A 277 -6.12 7.04 -19.08
N ASN A 278 -5.58 6.04 -19.78
CA ASN A 278 -4.15 5.98 -20.08
C ASN A 278 -3.74 7.13 -21.02
N ALA A 279 -4.54 7.42 -22.04
CA ALA A 279 -4.32 8.56 -22.93
C ALA A 279 -4.37 9.89 -22.14
N LEU A 280 -5.35 10.02 -21.23
CA LEU A 280 -5.54 11.22 -20.39
C LEU A 280 -4.34 11.43 -19.43
N ASP A 281 -3.86 10.37 -18.77
CA ASP A 281 -2.65 10.43 -17.91
C ASP A 281 -1.42 10.85 -18.71
N LYS A 282 -1.18 10.21 -19.85
CA LYS A 282 -0.06 10.56 -20.75
C LYS A 282 -0.11 12.03 -21.22
N ALA A 283 -1.30 12.52 -21.61
CA ALA A 283 -1.49 13.89 -22.06
C ALA A 283 -1.29 14.89 -20.91
N LEU A 284 -1.80 14.60 -19.70
CA LEU A 284 -1.64 15.43 -18.52
C LEU A 284 -0.15 15.54 -18.12
N ARG A 285 0.55 14.42 -18.06
CA ARG A 285 1.99 14.39 -17.77
C ARG A 285 2.77 15.23 -18.78
N LYS A 286 2.54 15.00 -20.07
CA LYS A 286 3.20 15.72 -21.16
C LYS A 286 3.00 17.24 -21.02
N ALA A 287 1.80 17.70 -20.62
CA ALA A 287 1.50 19.09 -20.40
C ALA A 287 2.20 19.65 -19.15
N LEU A 288 2.19 18.93 -18.04
CA LEU A 288 2.73 19.40 -16.77
C LEU A 288 4.25 19.33 -16.70
N GLU A 289 4.89 18.33 -17.32
CA GLU A 289 6.35 18.16 -17.32
C GLU A 289 7.10 19.34 -17.98
N VAL A 290 6.43 20.13 -18.83
CA VAL A 290 6.98 21.35 -19.38
C VAL A 290 7.27 22.38 -18.28
N PHE A 291 6.42 22.42 -17.25
CA PHE A 291 6.52 23.38 -16.14
C PHE A 291 7.14 22.77 -14.88
N TYR A 292 6.94 21.46 -14.68
CA TYR A 292 7.33 20.69 -13.49
C TYR A 292 8.08 19.42 -13.89
N PRO A 293 9.36 19.51 -14.27
CA PRO A 293 10.16 18.37 -14.74
C PRO A 293 10.26 17.21 -13.74
N GLU A 294 10.10 17.51 -12.44
CA GLU A 294 10.10 16.49 -11.37
C GLU A 294 8.98 15.46 -11.49
N LEU A 295 7.90 15.77 -12.19
CA LEU A 295 6.79 14.84 -12.43
C LEU A 295 7.16 13.66 -13.33
N LYS A 296 8.30 13.73 -14.06
CA LYS A 296 8.82 12.60 -14.86
C LYS A 296 9.09 11.34 -14.04
N SER A 297 9.39 11.51 -12.75
CA SER A 297 9.62 10.38 -11.84
C SER A 297 8.34 9.66 -11.41
N VAL A 298 7.18 10.31 -11.56
CA VAL A 298 5.90 9.77 -11.09
C VAL A 298 5.41 8.68 -12.03
N LYS A 299 5.08 7.52 -11.46
CA LYS A 299 4.46 6.39 -12.17
C LYS A 299 3.16 6.02 -11.48
N LEU A 300 2.16 5.66 -12.27
CA LEU A 300 0.92 5.06 -11.78
C LEU A 300 1.20 3.57 -11.60
N VAL A 301 0.98 3.04 -10.38
CA VAL A 301 1.27 1.64 -10.04
C VAL A 301 0.01 0.82 -9.77
N ASP A 302 -1.12 1.46 -9.44
CA ASP A 302 -2.39 0.77 -9.27
C ASP A 302 -3.56 1.68 -9.67
N TYR A 303 -4.60 1.08 -10.26
CA TYR A 303 -5.80 1.76 -10.71
C TYR A 303 -7.02 0.89 -10.44
N LYS A 304 -7.87 1.31 -9.51
CA LYS A 304 -9.07 0.58 -9.10
C LYS A 304 -10.33 1.39 -9.34
N VAL A 305 -11.31 0.79 -9.99
CA VAL A 305 -12.64 1.37 -10.20
C VAL A 305 -13.69 0.58 -9.44
N ARG A 306 -14.55 1.27 -8.70
CA ARG A 306 -15.66 0.68 -7.98
C ARG A 306 -16.96 1.41 -8.31
N VAL A 307 -17.97 0.66 -8.71
CA VAL A 307 -19.34 1.17 -8.85
C VAL A 307 -19.97 1.29 -7.46
N LEU A 308 -20.54 2.44 -7.12
CA LEU A 308 -21.05 2.74 -5.77
C LEU A 308 -22.55 2.46 -5.62
N ASP A 309 -23.30 2.60 -6.70
CA ASP A 309 -24.75 2.43 -6.73
C ASP A 309 -25.10 1.58 -7.94
N SER A 310 -25.13 0.27 -7.74
CA SER A 310 -25.40 -0.71 -8.80
C SER A 310 -26.84 -0.68 -9.31
N GLU A 311 -27.78 -0.15 -8.51
CA GLU A 311 -29.19 -0.06 -8.91
C GLU A 311 -29.41 1.00 -9.99
N SER A 312 -28.55 2.02 -10.05
CA SER A 312 -28.59 3.09 -11.05
C SER A 312 -27.98 2.68 -12.41
N THR A 313 -27.58 1.43 -12.58
CA THR A 313 -27.01 0.84 -13.81
C THR A 313 -25.88 1.70 -14.41
N THR A 314 -26.01 2.14 -15.69
CA THR A 314 -25.01 2.98 -16.38
C THR A 314 -24.93 4.42 -15.86
N GLY A 315 -25.90 4.87 -15.05
CA GLY A 315 -25.89 6.19 -14.39
C GLY A 315 -25.29 6.17 -12.98
N ALA A 316 -24.77 5.02 -12.54
CA ALA A 316 -24.19 4.85 -11.22
C ALA A 316 -22.95 5.74 -11.02
N LYS A 317 -22.77 6.23 -9.79
CA LYS A 317 -21.50 6.87 -9.42
C LYS A 317 -20.39 5.83 -9.38
N VAL A 318 -19.21 6.23 -9.82
CA VAL A 318 -18.00 5.42 -9.72
C VAL A 318 -16.97 6.13 -8.87
N ARG A 319 -16.24 5.33 -8.10
CA ARG A 319 -15.08 5.75 -7.35
C ARG A 319 -13.83 5.18 -8.02
N VAL A 320 -12.89 6.05 -8.30
CA VAL A 320 -11.58 5.69 -8.84
C VAL A 320 -10.54 5.94 -7.78
N LEU A 321 -9.76 4.92 -7.42
CA LEU A 321 -8.60 4.99 -6.56
C LEU A 321 -7.35 4.78 -7.42
N ILE A 322 -6.40 5.70 -7.31
CA ILE A 322 -5.13 5.66 -8.01
C ILE A 322 -4.01 5.57 -6.99
N GLU A 323 -3.08 4.66 -7.18
CA GLU A 323 -1.80 4.64 -6.47
C GLU A 323 -0.68 5.08 -7.40
N SER A 324 0.12 6.02 -6.96
CA SER A 324 1.28 6.56 -7.68
C SER A 324 2.54 6.43 -6.85
N THR A 325 3.69 6.39 -7.51
CA THR A 325 5.01 6.38 -6.87
C THR A 325 5.99 7.27 -7.61
N ASP A 326 6.97 7.82 -6.90
CA ASP A 326 8.13 8.50 -7.49
C ASP A 326 9.42 7.67 -7.38
N GLY A 327 9.28 6.38 -7.01
CA GLY A 327 10.37 5.46 -6.74
C GLY A 327 10.88 5.49 -5.28
N ASN A 328 10.63 6.58 -4.53
CA ASN A 328 10.99 6.71 -3.12
C ASN A 328 9.77 6.58 -2.19
N GLU A 329 8.65 7.15 -2.60
CA GLU A 329 7.39 7.11 -1.85
C GLU A 329 6.24 6.71 -2.76
N SER A 330 5.20 6.13 -2.14
CA SER A 330 3.93 5.85 -2.81
C SER A 330 2.82 6.61 -2.10
N TRP A 331 1.84 7.09 -2.85
CA TRP A 331 0.66 7.77 -2.34
C TRP A 331 -0.57 7.37 -3.15
N SER A 332 -1.73 7.50 -2.52
CA SER A 332 -3.00 7.18 -3.18
C SER A 332 -3.94 8.38 -3.18
N THR A 333 -4.70 8.51 -4.25
CA THR A 333 -5.70 9.55 -4.46
C THR A 333 -7.01 8.98 -4.96
N VAL A 334 -8.12 9.65 -4.66
CA VAL A 334 -9.47 9.17 -4.98
C VAL A 334 -10.29 10.25 -5.68
N GLY A 335 -11.01 9.84 -6.70
CA GLY A 335 -12.01 10.67 -7.37
C GLY A 335 -13.35 9.97 -7.47
N VAL A 336 -14.43 10.73 -7.39
CA VAL A 336 -15.81 10.22 -7.49
C VAL A 336 -16.58 11.06 -8.50
N SER A 337 -17.25 10.39 -9.43
CA SER A 337 -18.13 11.02 -10.41
C SER A 337 -19.14 10.00 -10.95
N LYS A 338 -20.15 10.44 -11.71
CA LYS A 338 -20.98 9.58 -12.56
C LYS A 338 -20.26 9.15 -13.84
N ASP A 339 -19.20 9.83 -14.21
CA ASP A 339 -18.37 9.54 -15.37
C ASP A 339 -17.00 9.03 -14.89
N VAL A 340 -16.61 7.84 -15.37
CA VAL A 340 -15.34 7.21 -14.97
C VAL A 340 -14.12 8.01 -15.40
N ILE A 341 -14.18 8.70 -16.55
CA ILE A 341 -13.07 9.54 -17.04
C ILE A 341 -12.94 10.76 -16.14
N GLN A 342 -14.06 11.38 -15.75
CA GLN A 342 -14.07 12.51 -14.83
C GLN A 342 -13.58 12.09 -13.42
N ALA A 343 -14.00 10.92 -12.91
CA ALA A 343 -13.51 10.40 -11.64
C ALA A 343 -12.00 10.13 -11.69
N SER A 344 -11.51 9.55 -12.79
CA SER A 344 -10.09 9.33 -13.03
C SER A 344 -9.30 10.64 -13.11
N TRP A 345 -9.86 11.63 -13.82
CA TRP A 345 -9.26 12.97 -13.89
C TRP A 345 -9.04 13.60 -12.51
N ILE A 346 -10.06 13.56 -11.65
CA ILE A 346 -9.99 14.09 -10.29
C ILE A 346 -8.83 13.42 -9.52
N ALA A 347 -8.77 12.10 -9.57
CA ALA A 347 -7.73 11.34 -8.87
C ALA A 347 -6.32 11.59 -9.44
N LEU A 348 -6.17 11.69 -10.78
CA LEU A 348 -4.90 12.01 -11.45
C LEU A 348 -4.40 13.40 -11.08
N VAL A 349 -5.26 14.42 -11.11
CA VAL A 349 -4.92 15.79 -10.72
C VAL A 349 -4.45 15.84 -9.27
N ASP A 350 -5.22 15.25 -8.36
CA ASP A 350 -4.83 15.19 -6.93
C ASP A 350 -3.48 14.48 -6.76
N SER A 351 -3.19 13.43 -7.53
CA SER A 351 -1.90 12.73 -7.48
C SER A 351 -0.72 13.63 -7.88
N MET A 352 -0.86 14.39 -8.96
CA MET A 352 0.19 15.32 -9.42
C MET A 352 0.37 16.49 -8.44
N GLU A 353 -0.72 17.09 -7.96
CA GLU A 353 -0.66 18.20 -7.01
C GLU A 353 -0.06 17.80 -5.67
N TYR A 354 -0.40 16.60 -5.17
CA TYR A 354 0.21 16.04 -3.96
C TYR A 354 1.73 15.94 -4.10
N LYS A 355 2.21 15.37 -5.20
CA LYS A 355 3.65 15.26 -5.47
C LYS A 355 4.34 16.63 -5.49
N LEU A 356 3.77 17.59 -6.18
CA LEU A 356 4.35 18.94 -6.27
C LEU A 356 4.43 19.62 -4.90
N ILE A 357 3.42 19.48 -4.06
CA ILE A 357 3.44 19.98 -2.68
C ILE A 357 4.58 19.33 -1.89
N LYS A 358 4.71 17.99 -1.97
CA LYS A 358 5.76 17.27 -1.24
C LYS A 358 7.16 17.68 -1.67
N ASP A 359 7.37 17.92 -2.95
CA ASP A 359 8.67 18.38 -3.46
C ASP A 359 9.01 19.80 -2.98
N ILE A 360 8.03 20.69 -2.92
CA ILE A 360 8.23 22.04 -2.34
C ILE A 360 8.60 21.93 -0.86
N GLU A 361 7.88 21.11 -0.09
CA GLU A 361 8.18 20.91 1.33
C GLU A 361 9.56 20.30 1.58
N ARG A 362 9.98 19.34 0.74
CA ARG A 362 11.33 18.74 0.80
C ARG A 362 12.41 19.76 0.49
N LYS A 363 12.23 20.55 -0.57
CA LYS A 363 13.15 21.63 -0.93
C LYS A 363 13.26 22.65 0.21
N ALA A 364 12.14 23.06 0.81
CA ALA A 364 12.14 23.98 1.94
C ALA A 364 12.90 23.41 3.17
N LYS A 365 12.75 22.13 3.49
CA LYS A 365 13.47 21.48 4.60
C LYS A 365 14.97 21.27 4.34
N ALA A 366 15.39 21.20 3.09
CA ALA A 366 16.82 21.03 2.73
C ALA A 366 17.62 22.35 2.84
N TYR A 367 16.94 23.50 2.95
CA TYR A 367 17.55 24.82 3.12
C TYR A 367 17.69 25.27 4.59
N PHE A 368 17.19 24.46 5.53
CA PHE A 368 17.31 24.65 6.98
C PHE A 368 18.09 23.47 7.61
#